data_f1c7faa67d684dc57c30863da639a733
#
_entry.id   f1c7faa67d684dc57c30863da639a733
#
_cell.length_a   1.000
_cell.length_b   1.000
_cell.length_c   1.000
_cell.angle_alpha   90.00
_cell.angle_beta   90.00
_cell.angle_gamma   90.00
#
_symmetry.space_group_name_H-M   'P 1'
#
loop_
_entity.id
_entity.type
_entity.pdbx_description
1 polymer ?
#
loop_
_entity_poly.entity_id
_entity_poly.type
_entity_poly.pdbx_seq_one_letter_code
_entity_poly.pdbx_strand_id
1 'polypeptide(L)'
;MFSATSSKWEVLPQNQHTIVKYDSVVYDTAKMYDTKTFTAKVPKDGVYHIDARTGIAQTGFFSGYTEYISIFKNGTMIKESNRSRGTDNDRHLPRPSLSVDLLLKKNDEINIRAFCSDQRNYGGESTLSEFSMRLVGII
;
A
#
# COMPACT_ATOMS: atom_id res chain seq x y z
N MET A 1 -5.95 8.91 13.55
CA MET A 1 -5.21 7.71 13.06
C MET A 1 -6.16 6.67 12.51
N PHE A 2 -5.69 5.86 11.61
CA PHE A 2 -6.45 4.73 11.12
C PHE A 2 -5.53 3.54 10.83
N SER A 3 -6.13 2.36 10.78
CA SER A 3 -5.50 1.15 10.28
C SER A 3 -6.53 0.36 9.48
N ALA A 4 -6.12 -0.10 8.31
CA ALA A 4 -6.95 -0.89 7.42
C ALA A 4 -6.17 -2.08 6.88
N THR A 5 -6.87 -3.16 6.57
CA THR A 5 -6.31 -4.38 6.02
C THR A 5 -7.11 -4.82 4.81
N SER A 6 -6.57 -5.72 4.02
CA SER A 6 -7.32 -6.34 2.93
C SER A 6 -7.95 -7.66 3.41
N SER A 7 -9.15 -7.97 2.90
CA SER A 7 -9.87 -9.19 3.26
C SER A 7 -9.79 -10.27 2.19
N LYS A 8 -9.32 -9.94 1.01
CA LYS A 8 -9.30 -10.87 -0.14
C LYS A 8 -8.19 -10.52 -1.11
N TRP A 9 -7.88 -11.47 -1.99
CA TRP A 9 -6.98 -11.26 -3.11
C TRP A 9 -7.69 -10.50 -4.24
N GLU A 10 -6.97 -9.56 -4.85
CA GLU A 10 -7.41 -8.81 -6.01
C GLU A 10 -6.40 -8.97 -7.14
N VAL A 11 -6.86 -8.79 -8.37
CA VAL A 11 -5.96 -8.86 -9.53
C VAL A 11 -5.07 -7.62 -9.58
N LEU A 12 -3.77 -7.83 -9.73
CA LEU A 12 -2.79 -6.78 -9.98
C LEU A 12 -2.42 -6.80 -11.47
N PRO A 13 -2.93 -5.86 -12.27
CA PRO A 13 -2.62 -5.82 -13.69
C PRO A 13 -1.13 -5.60 -13.95
N GLN A 14 -0.64 -6.15 -15.05
CA GLN A 14 0.75 -6.03 -15.44
C GLN A 14 1.13 -4.57 -15.73
N ASN A 15 2.29 -4.14 -15.22
CA ASN A 15 2.91 -2.83 -15.51
C ASN A 15 2.03 -1.62 -15.18
N GLN A 16 1.20 -1.73 -14.14
CA GLN A 16 0.33 -0.64 -13.70
C GLN A 16 0.48 -0.41 -12.21
N HIS A 17 0.53 0.86 -11.79
CA HIS A 17 0.41 1.24 -10.39
C HIS A 17 -1.06 1.17 -10.00
N THR A 18 -1.43 0.16 -9.25
CA THR A 18 -2.83 -0.13 -8.90
C THR A 18 -3.06 0.20 -7.42
N ILE A 19 -4.11 0.99 -7.14
CA ILE A 19 -4.47 1.32 -5.76
C ILE A 19 -4.82 0.05 -5.01
N VAL A 20 -4.12 -0.18 -3.90
CA VAL A 20 -4.36 -1.36 -3.05
C VAL A 20 -5.66 -1.16 -2.28
N LYS A 21 -6.56 -2.13 -2.39
CA LYS A 21 -7.87 -2.08 -1.77
C LYS A 21 -7.81 -2.62 -0.34
N TYR A 22 -7.42 -1.78 0.60
CA TYR A 22 -7.52 -2.12 2.01
C TYR A 22 -8.98 -1.91 2.44
N ASP A 23 -9.77 -2.94 2.30
CA ASP A 23 -11.23 -2.86 2.39
C ASP A 23 -11.80 -3.08 3.78
N SER A 24 -10.96 -3.47 4.73
CA SER A 24 -11.38 -3.76 6.11
C SER A 24 -10.74 -2.78 7.07
N VAL A 25 -11.52 -1.85 7.61
CA VAL A 25 -11.03 -0.84 8.56
C VAL A 25 -11.02 -1.45 9.96
N VAL A 26 -9.84 -1.45 10.60
CA VAL A 26 -9.67 -1.90 11.98
C VAL A 26 -10.09 -0.80 12.94
N TYR A 27 -9.63 0.42 12.69
CA TYR A 27 -10.09 1.62 13.38
C TYR A 27 -9.80 2.85 12.51
N ASP A 28 -10.55 3.92 12.72
CA ASP A 28 -10.35 5.20 12.05
C ASP A 28 -10.91 6.30 12.94
N THR A 29 -10.06 6.90 13.78
CA THR A 29 -10.49 7.83 14.81
C THR A 29 -10.81 9.24 14.28
N ALA A 30 -10.32 9.59 13.10
CA ALA A 30 -10.51 10.92 12.51
C ALA A 30 -11.29 10.85 11.19
N LYS A 31 -11.85 9.71 10.86
CA LYS A 31 -12.55 9.47 9.58
C LYS A 31 -11.67 9.83 8.39
N MET A 32 -10.44 9.39 8.42
CA MET A 32 -9.43 9.71 7.41
C MET A 32 -9.55 8.85 6.17
N TYR A 33 -9.95 7.58 6.33
CA TYR A 33 -9.84 6.58 5.28
C TYR A 33 -11.19 6.27 4.64
N ASP A 34 -11.25 6.38 3.31
CA ASP A 34 -12.45 6.11 2.53
C ASP A 34 -12.32 4.74 1.85
N THR A 35 -13.20 3.80 2.22
CA THR A 35 -13.22 2.46 1.64
C THR A 35 -13.84 2.40 0.25
N LYS A 36 -14.36 3.49 -0.27
CA LYS A 36 -14.86 3.57 -1.65
C LYS A 36 -13.75 3.89 -2.63
N THR A 37 -12.83 4.75 -2.21
CA THR A 37 -11.69 5.18 -3.04
C THR A 37 -10.36 4.59 -2.59
N PHE A 38 -10.35 3.93 -1.43
CA PHE A 38 -9.15 3.36 -0.79
C PHE A 38 -8.06 4.40 -0.60
N THR A 39 -8.48 5.59 -0.24
CA THR A 39 -7.62 6.77 -0.12
C THR A 39 -7.85 7.43 1.23
N ALA A 40 -6.76 7.81 1.88
CA ALA A 40 -6.81 8.58 3.13
C ALA A 40 -6.74 10.07 2.82
N LYS A 41 -7.51 10.86 3.56
CA LYS A 41 -7.48 12.32 3.48
C LYS A 41 -6.93 12.87 4.79
N VAL A 42 -5.88 13.66 4.70
CA VAL A 42 -5.17 14.21 5.86
C VAL A 42 -6.05 15.27 6.56
N PRO A 43 -6.35 15.10 7.86
CA PRO A 43 -7.28 15.99 8.55
C PRO A 43 -6.67 17.32 8.99
N LYS A 44 -5.35 17.40 9.16
CA LYS A 44 -4.65 18.63 9.55
C LYS A 44 -3.18 18.54 9.23
N ASP A 45 -2.53 19.70 9.11
CA ASP A 45 -1.09 19.78 8.85
C ASP A 45 -0.31 19.07 9.97
N GLY A 46 0.75 18.37 9.60
CA GLY A 46 1.60 17.71 10.57
C GLY A 46 2.52 16.67 9.94
N VAL A 47 3.30 16.02 10.80
CA VAL A 47 4.12 14.89 10.40
C VAL A 47 3.34 13.60 10.70
N TYR A 48 3.18 12.77 9.70
CA TYR A 48 2.44 11.52 9.79
C TYR A 48 3.37 10.35 9.59
N HIS A 49 3.23 9.35 10.45
CA HIS A 49 3.89 8.07 10.26
C HIS A 49 2.98 7.17 9.44
N ILE A 50 3.52 6.62 8.35
CA ILE A 50 2.79 5.75 7.44
C ILE A 50 3.47 4.38 7.42
N ASP A 51 2.69 3.35 7.70
CA ASP A 51 3.08 1.96 7.50
C ASP A 51 2.19 1.35 6.44
N ALA A 52 2.79 0.65 5.49
CA ALA A 52 2.04 -0.04 4.45
C ALA A 52 2.74 -1.33 4.06
N ARG A 53 1.96 -2.37 3.84
CA ARG A 53 2.42 -3.64 3.29
C ARG A 53 1.27 -4.33 2.58
N THR A 54 1.60 -5.19 1.63
CA THR A 54 0.62 -6.06 0.98
C THR A 54 1.30 -7.35 0.55
N GLY A 55 0.56 -8.45 0.55
CA GLY A 55 1.02 -9.69 -0.05
C GLY A 55 0.87 -9.60 -1.56
N ILE A 56 1.83 -10.15 -2.29
CA ILE A 56 1.74 -10.30 -3.74
C ILE A 56 1.93 -11.78 -4.04
N ALA A 57 0.87 -12.41 -4.57
CA ALA A 57 0.88 -13.84 -4.83
C ALA A 57 1.62 -14.15 -6.12
N GLN A 58 2.52 -15.10 -6.04
CA GLN A 58 3.16 -15.63 -7.22
C GLN A 58 2.24 -16.64 -7.90
N THR A 59 1.94 -16.39 -9.16
CA THR A 59 1.15 -17.31 -9.98
C THR A 59 1.97 -17.72 -11.19
N GLY A 60 2.74 -18.80 -11.06
CA GLY A 60 3.48 -19.38 -12.19
C GLY A 60 4.99 -19.19 -12.12
N PHE A 61 5.66 -19.65 -13.15
CA PHE A 61 7.11 -19.67 -13.24
C PHE A 61 7.58 -18.56 -14.20
N PHE A 62 7.74 -17.36 -13.68
CA PHE A 62 8.28 -16.26 -14.46
C PHE A 62 9.60 -15.80 -13.87
N SER A 63 10.61 -15.66 -14.70
CA SER A 63 11.89 -15.12 -14.30
C SER A 63 11.94 -13.62 -14.55
N GLY A 64 12.54 -12.88 -13.63
CA GLY A 64 12.88 -11.49 -13.86
C GLY A 64 11.73 -10.50 -13.71
N TYR A 65 10.75 -10.75 -12.86
CA TYR A 65 9.74 -9.74 -12.54
C TYR A 65 10.23 -8.77 -11.47
N THR A 66 9.70 -7.56 -11.52
CA THR A 66 9.95 -6.51 -10.51
C THR A 66 8.64 -6.17 -9.83
N GLU A 67 8.65 -6.08 -8.49
CA GLU A 67 7.48 -5.73 -7.72
C GLU A 67 7.84 -4.78 -6.57
N TYR A 68 6.93 -3.89 -6.26
CA TYR A 68 7.05 -2.97 -5.14
C TYR A 68 5.71 -2.34 -4.82
N ILE A 69 5.63 -1.65 -3.67
CA ILE A 69 4.53 -0.76 -3.36
C ILE A 69 5.05 0.68 -3.26
N SER A 70 4.16 1.63 -3.39
CA SER A 70 4.51 3.04 -3.36
C SER A 70 3.42 3.86 -2.69
N ILE A 71 3.84 5.00 -2.11
CA ILE A 71 2.93 6.01 -1.57
C ILE A 71 2.69 7.05 -2.63
N PHE A 72 1.42 7.28 -2.94
CA PHE A 72 0.98 8.36 -3.83
C PHE A 72 0.33 9.45 -3.00
N LYS A 73 0.76 10.69 -3.24
CA LYS A 73 0.18 11.88 -2.64
C LYS A 73 -0.43 12.73 -3.75
N ASN A 74 -1.74 12.94 -3.68
CA ASN A 74 -2.48 13.72 -4.68
C ASN A 74 -2.21 13.24 -6.12
N GLY A 75 -2.11 11.92 -6.30
CA GLY A 75 -1.90 11.31 -7.59
C GLY A 75 -0.44 11.24 -8.06
N THR A 76 0.51 11.67 -7.24
CA THR A 76 1.94 11.64 -7.57
C THR A 76 2.69 10.71 -6.63
N MET A 77 3.51 9.83 -7.19
CA MET A 77 4.36 8.94 -6.38
C MET A 77 5.43 9.74 -5.64
N ILE A 78 5.50 9.55 -4.32
CA ILE A 78 6.49 10.27 -3.47
C ILE A 78 7.47 9.35 -2.77
N LYS A 79 7.12 8.09 -2.55
CA LYS A 79 7.98 7.09 -1.91
C LYS A 79 7.66 5.73 -2.49
N GLU A 80 8.67 4.87 -2.57
CA GLU A 80 8.47 3.46 -2.93
C GLU A 80 9.24 2.55 -1.99
N SER A 81 8.77 1.31 -1.86
CA SER A 81 9.45 0.27 -1.11
C SER A 81 10.67 -0.23 -1.87
N ASN A 82 11.47 -1.07 -1.23
CA ASN A 82 12.49 -1.83 -1.94
C ASN A 82 11.83 -2.64 -3.05
N ARG A 83 12.46 -2.63 -4.21
CA ARG A 83 12.00 -3.44 -5.34
C ARG A 83 12.50 -4.86 -5.18
N SER A 84 11.58 -5.81 -5.25
CA SER A 84 11.92 -7.22 -5.26
C SER A 84 12.01 -7.70 -6.69
N ARG A 85 12.97 -8.58 -6.94
CA ARG A 85 13.08 -9.31 -8.20
C ARG A 85 12.88 -10.78 -7.91
N GLY A 86 11.89 -11.37 -8.57
CA GLY A 86 11.65 -12.79 -8.48
C GLY A 86 12.38 -13.54 -9.57
N THR A 87 12.68 -14.80 -9.28
CA THR A 87 13.23 -15.77 -10.24
C THR A 87 12.30 -16.96 -10.34
N ASP A 88 12.51 -17.81 -11.32
CA ASP A 88 11.67 -19.00 -11.57
C ASP A 88 11.54 -19.93 -10.36
N ASN A 89 12.53 -19.92 -9.47
CA ASN A 89 12.58 -20.82 -8.32
C ASN A 89 12.12 -20.12 -7.03
N ASP A 90 11.72 -18.87 -7.11
CA ASP A 90 11.28 -18.12 -5.95
C ASP A 90 9.85 -18.48 -5.62
N ARG A 91 9.65 -19.23 -4.53
CA ARG A 91 8.34 -19.69 -4.10
C ARG A 91 7.78 -18.91 -2.91
N HIS A 92 8.48 -17.89 -2.43
CA HIS A 92 7.90 -17.13 -1.35
C HIS A 92 6.93 -16.08 -1.81
N LEU A 93 6.04 -15.78 -0.88
CA LEU A 93 5.07 -14.71 -1.04
C LEU A 93 5.76 -13.40 -0.71
N PRO A 94 6.06 -12.58 -1.71
CA PRO A 94 6.65 -11.26 -1.43
C PRO A 94 5.69 -10.40 -0.65
N ARG A 95 6.24 -9.65 0.29
CA ARG A 95 5.49 -8.72 1.13
C ARG A 95 6.17 -7.37 1.16
N PRO A 96 6.11 -6.62 0.07
CA PRO A 96 6.72 -5.30 0.06
C PRO A 96 6.11 -4.43 1.15
N SER A 97 6.94 -3.67 1.81
CA SER A 97 6.53 -2.83 2.93
C SER A 97 7.22 -1.48 2.92
N LEU A 98 6.54 -0.50 3.50
CA LEU A 98 7.03 0.87 3.68
C LEU A 98 6.74 1.31 5.10
N SER A 99 7.69 2.03 5.68
CA SER A 99 7.52 2.69 6.98
C SER A 99 8.25 4.02 6.92
N VAL A 100 7.52 5.12 6.99
CA VAL A 100 8.10 6.45 6.75
C VAL A 100 7.31 7.54 7.46
N ASP A 101 8.02 8.61 7.85
CA ASP A 101 7.42 9.84 8.35
C ASP A 101 7.39 10.88 7.23
N LEU A 102 6.24 11.48 7.01
CA LEU A 102 6.04 12.48 5.97
C LEU A 102 5.38 13.74 6.52
N LEU A 103 5.86 14.89 6.07
CA LEU A 103 5.22 16.17 6.32
C LEU A 103 4.05 16.32 5.34
N LEU A 104 2.84 16.37 5.85
CA LEU A 104 1.62 16.45 5.06
C LEU A 104 0.78 17.65 5.44
N LYS A 105 -0.02 18.12 4.50
CA LYS A 105 -0.94 19.23 4.68
C LYS A 105 -2.37 18.73 4.74
N LYS A 106 -3.22 19.50 5.43
CA LYS A 106 -4.66 19.24 5.43
C LYS A 106 -5.20 19.05 4.03
N ASN A 107 -6.01 18.02 3.86
CA ASN A 107 -6.65 17.61 2.61
C ASN A 107 -5.74 16.90 1.60
N ASP A 108 -4.47 16.67 1.92
CA ASP A 108 -3.66 15.78 1.09
C ASP A 108 -4.31 14.40 1.03
N GLU A 109 -4.32 13.82 -0.15
CA GLU A 109 -4.89 12.50 -0.39
C GLU A 109 -3.76 11.48 -0.57
N ILE A 110 -3.77 10.45 0.28
CA ILE A 110 -2.73 9.44 0.33
C ILE A 110 -3.33 8.07 0.01
N ASN A 111 -2.75 7.38 -0.94
CA ASN A 111 -3.04 5.97 -1.15
C ASN A 111 -1.78 5.18 -1.41
N ILE A 112 -1.91 3.87 -1.30
CA ILE A 112 -0.84 2.92 -1.56
C ILE A 112 -1.14 2.25 -2.88
N ARG A 113 -0.15 2.16 -3.75
CA ARG A 113 -0.28 1.47 -5.03
C ARG A 113 0.76 0.38 -5.14
N ALA A 114 0.33 -0.76 -5.66
CA ALA A 114 1.18 -1.89 -5.91
C ALA A 114 1.55 -1.96 -7.39
N PHE A 115 2.74 -2.43 -7.68
CA PHE A 115 3.24 -2.59 -9.04
C PHE A 115 3.91 -3.96 -9.17
N CYS A 116 3.64 -4.63 -10.28
CA CYS A 116 4.41 -5.80 -10.70
C CYS A 116 4.55 -5.79 -12.21
N SER A 117 5.73 -6.15 -12.70
CA SER A 117 5.97 -6.24 -14.14
C SER A 117 5.26 -7.42 -14.80
N ASP A 118 4.71 -8.35 -14.01
CA ASP A 118 3.83 -9.43 -14.45
C ASP A 118 2.48 -9.31 -13.77
N GLN A 119 1.45 -9.92 -14.36
CA GLN A 119 0.15 -9.98 -13.69
C GLN A 119 0.23 -10.90 -12.47
N ARG A 120 -0.29 -10.40 -11.34
CA ARG A 120 -0.31 -11.09 -10.05
C ARG A 120 -1.64 -10.85 -9.36
N ASN A 121 -1.79 -11.45 -8.17
CA ASN A 121 -2.82 -11.07 -7.21
C ASN A 121 -2.16 -10.38 -6.04
N TYR A 122 -2.83 -9.40 -5.45
CA TYR A 122 -2.34 -8.69 -4.28
C TYR A 122 -3.38 -8.69 -3.17
N GLY A 123 -2.94 -8.34 -1.97
CA GLY A 123 -3.80 -8.20 -0.79
C GLY A 123 -3.70 -9.40 0.12
N GLY A 124 -4.64 -10.32 -0.04
CA GLY A 124 -4.70 -11.53 0.77
C GLY A 124 -5.43 -11.31 2.08
N GLU A 125 -4.99 -12.03 3.12
CA GLU A 125 -5.59 -11.98 4.45
C GLU A 125 -5.07 -10.77 5.25
N SER A 126 -5.76 -10.45 6.35
CA SER A 126 -5.40 -9.33 7.22
C SER A 126 -3.97 -9.40 7.78
N THR A 127 -3.41 -10.60 7.90
CA THR A 127 -2.03 -10.80 8.36
C THR A 127 -0.99 -10.44 7.31
N LEU A 128 -1.38 -10.33 6.04
CA LEU A 128 -0.47 -10.07 4.92
C LEU A 128 -0.46 -8.62 4.49
N SER A 129 -1.44 -7.84 4.91
CA SER A 129 -1.61 -6.48 4.40
C SER A 129 -2.02 -5.52 5.51
N GLU A 130 -1.53 -4.30 5.40
CA GLU A 130 -1.88 -3.22 6.34
C GLU A 130 -1.58 -1.89 5.68
N PHE A 131 -2.44 -0.92 5.94
CA PHE A 131 -2.18 0.48 5.67
C PHE A 131 -2.62 1.27 6.89
N SER A 132 -1.69 1.97 7.51
CA SER A 132 -1.98 2.78 8.70
C SER A 132 -1.30 4.14 8.63
N MET A 133 -1.94 5.13 9.22
CA MET A 133 -1.40 6.48 9.36
C MET A 133 -1.72 7.02 10.74
N ARG A 134 -0.75 7.72 11.33
CA ARG A 134 -0.95 8.43 12.59
C ARG A 134 -0.15 9.73 12.61
N LEU A 135 -0.71 10.74 13.25
CA LEU A 135 -0.02 12.01 13.48
C LEU A 135 1.04 11.78 14.56
N VAL A 136 2.28 12.12 14.26
CA VAL A 136 3.41 11.97 15.20
C VAL A 136 4.06 13.30 15.55
N GLY A 137 3.77 14.36 14.82
CA GLY A 137 4.30 15.68 15.08
C GLY A 137 3.38 16.78 14.59
N ILE A 138 3.27 17.84 15.38
CA ILE A 138 2.48 19.03 15.04
C ILE A 138 3.44 20.11 14.56
N ILE A 139 3.03 20.84 13.53
CA ILE A 139 3.76 21.99 13.00
C ILE A 139 3.01 23.27 13.20
#